data_05eab09ffe7111079112de29f2144cc5
#
_entry.id   05eab09ffe7111079112de29f2144cc5
#
_cell.length_a   1.000
_cell.length_b   1.000
_cell.length_c   1.000
_cell.angle_alpha   90.00
_cell.angle_beta   90.00
_cell.angle_gamma   90.00
#
_symmetry.space_group_name_H-M   'P 1'
#
loop_
_entity.id
_entity.type
_entity.pdbx_description
1 polymer ?
#
loop_
_entity_poly.entity_id
_entity_poly.type
_entity_poly.pdbx_seq_one_letter_code
_entity_poly.pdbx_strand_id
1 'polypeptide(L)'
;MANIQARRGKDGKVVSYSIRVHKGRDTTTGKQLKPYTMTWKVPPNWSEKTAEKEANKQAAIFEKQCREGLALDNRQTFAGYADYVIGVKDRSGTKYRQRGTFDNTMSRISSEIGHMKIADIRPQHLNQLYEKLLQPGQRRGTEKISAKEEFKTALSEKGITMHGLSVLSGISNHRIMRLCNGETIRAEGVEQIADALEMPAASLFNYHRDETPLSGRTVLEYHLFISTIMEQAVKEMLIPYNPASRATPPRGEKIEPNYFQPEDVDRIVEALEHETVRIKALVHLFLITGGRRGEIGGLLWSSVDWANSQIYIDRAILYSAGEGIYEDKPKTKTSVRWIKLPSETMALLEEYRNWQDEYKVAWGDKWTETNHIFTKEKGGPLHPTTINALLKGFAERHNLPHINPHAFRHTQASILFFNRIDAVSISRRLGHANVSTTTDIYSHIIKQSEERVNDCIADVVLRSPKVKAANG
;
A
#
# COMPACT_ATOMS: atom_id res chain seq x y z
N MET A 1 -0.76 -23.14 44.16
CA MET A 1 -2.22 -23.39 44.20
C MET A 1 -2.94 -22.09 43.91
N ALA A 2 -4.03 -22.18 43.18
CA ALA A 2 -4.90 -21.03 42.90
C ALA A 2 -5.59 -20.57 44.19
N ASN A 3 -5.62 -19.27 44.44
CA ASN A 3 -6.37 -18.68 45.56
C ASN A 3 -7.76 -18.31 45.03
N ILE A 4 -8.81 -18.77 45.75
CA ILE A 4 -10.21 -18.59 45.36
C ILE A 4 -10.91 -17.72 46.42
N GLN A 5 -11.52 -16.62 45.99
CA GLN A 5 -12.23 -15.70 46.87
C GLN A 5 -13.66 -15.47 46.36
N ALA A 6 -14.66 -15.79 47.16
CA ALA A 6 -16.06 -15.53 46.88
C ALA A 6 -16.37 -14.03 46.94
N ARG A 7 -17.13 -13.52 45.98
CA ARG A 7 -17.71 -12.17 45.97
C ARG A 7 -19.21 -12.26 46.16
N ARG A 8 -19.72 -11.58 47.20
CA ARG A 8 -21.14 -11.57 47.54
C ARG A 8 -21.83 -10.31 47.02
N GLY A 9 -23.06 -10.45 46.57
CA GLY A 9 -23.92 -9.36 46.18
C GLY A 9 -24.53 -8.67 47.43
N LYS A 10 -25.34 -7.65 47.18
CA LYS A 10 -26.02 -6.89 48.21
C LYS A 10 -27.02 -7.75 49.06
N ASP A 11 -27.48 -8.84 48.49
CA ASP A 11 -28.37 -9.83 49.07
C ASP A 11 -27.63 -10.93 49.87
N GLY A 12 -26.31 -10.81 50.08
CA GLY A 12 -25.47 -11.77 50.77
C GLY A 12 -25.14 -13.02 49.96
N LYS A 13 -25.75 -13.25 48.81
CA LYS A 13 -25.50 -14.43 47.98
C LYS A 13 -24.18 -14.29 47.19
N VAL A 14 -23.50 -15.41 46.97
CA VAL A 14 -22.29 -15.42 46.13
C VAL A 14 -22.64 -15.23 44.67
N VAL A 15 -22.18 -14.14 44.08
CA VAL A 15 -22.43 -13.79 42.68
C VAL A 15 -21.26 -14.15 41.76
N SER A 16 -20.05 -14.26 42.29
CA SER A 16 -18.87 -14.66 41.53
C SER A 16 -17.71 -15.11 42.42
N TYR A 17 -16.77 -15.83 41.85
CA TYR A 17 -15.50 -16.19 42.51
C TYR A 17 -14.35 -15.49 41.76
N SER A 18 -13.45 -14.86 42.52
CA SER A 18 -12.17 -14.33 42.04
C SER A 18 -11.08 -15.39 42.27
N ILE A 19 -10.52 -15.89 41.20
CA ILE A 19 -9.47 -16.93 41.19
C ILE A 19 -8.15 -16.25 40.84
N ARG A 20 -7.11 -16.46 41.67
CA ARG A 20 -5.79 -15.85 41.50
C ARG A 20 -4.71 -16.92 41.50
N VAL A 21 -3.79 -16.87 40.53
CA VAL A 21 -2.63 -17.74 40.42
C VAL A 21 -1.37 -16.86 40.41
N HIS A 22 -0.46 -17.10 41.36
CA HIS A 22 0.77 -16.31 41.45
C HIS A 22 1.75 -16.65 40.34
N LYS A 23 2.37 -15.60 39.75
CA LYS A 23 3.40 -15.69 38.69
C LYS A 23 4.83 -15.86 39.23
N GLY A 24 5.04 -15.84 40.53
CA GLY A 24 6.36 -15.79 41.11
C GLY A 24 6.95 -14.36 41.15
N ARG A 25 8.29 -14.28 41.11
CA ARG A 25 9.04 -13.03 41.10
C ARG A 25 9.78 -12.87 39.80
N ASP A 26 9.92 -11.63 39.37
CA ASP A 26 10.79 -11.26 38.25
C ASP A 26 12.24 -11.59 38.60
N THR A 27 12.87 -12.41 37.75
CA THR A 27 14.25 -12.90 38.01
C THR A 27 15.29 -11.78 37.89
N THR A 28 14.99 -10.70 37.20
CA THR A 28 15.90 -9.57 36.98
C THR A 28 15.77 -8.50 38.07
N THR A 29 14.54 -8.22 38.52
CA THR A 29 14.26 -7.12 39.44
C THR A 29 13.94 -7.61 40.87
N GLY A 30 13.72 -8.93 41.07
CA GLY A 30 13.29 -9.54 42.35
C GLY A 30 11.87 -9.15 42.77
N LYS A 31 11.17 -8.30 42.07
CA LYS A 31 9.82 -7.84 42.39
C LYS A 31 8.78 -8.92 42.13
N GLN A 32 7.77 -8.97 42.99
CA GLN A 32 6.66 -9.91 42.82
C GLN A 32 5.84 -9.54 41.59
N LEU A 33 5.66 -10.47 40.65
CA LEU A 33 4.83 -10.28 39.48
C LEU A 33 3.35 -10.24 39.83
N LYS A 34 2.56 -9.43 39.15
CA LYS A 34 1.11 -9.40 39.34
C LYS A 34 0.51 -10.78 39.04
N PRO A 35 -0.34 -11.33 39.90
CA PRO A 35 -0.90 -12.67 39.70
C PRO A 35 -1.83 -12.69 38.47
N TYR A 36 -1.95 -13.86 37.86
CA TYR A 36 -3.05 -14.11 36.94
C TYR A 36 -4.37 -14.09 37.73
N THR A 37 -5.40 -13.46 37.16
CA THR A 37 -6.71 -13.34 37.82
C THR A 37 -7.81 -13.69 36.84
N MET A 38 -8.72 -14.55 37.27
CA MET A 38 -9.95 -14.91 36.56
C MET A 38 -11.14 -14.64 37.45
N THR A 39 -12.24 -14.12 36.90
CA THR A 39 -13.51 -14.00 37.62
C THR A 39 -14.51 -14.96 36.99
N TRP A 40 -14.98 -15.92 37.77
CA TRP A 40 -16.02 -16.85 37.35
C TRP A 40 -17.36 -16.41 37.95
N LYS A 41 -18.38 -16.15 37.15
CA LYS A 41 -19.71 -15.74 37.58
C LYS A 41 -20.56 -16.95 37.90
N VAL A 42 -21.27 -16.92 39.01
CA VAL A 42 -22.19 -17.99 39.42
C VAL A 42 -23.49 -17.85 38.63
N PRO A 43 -24.00 -18.93 38.00
CA PRO A 43 -25.32 -18.92 37.37
C PRO A 43 -26.42 -18.68 38.40
N PRO A 44 -27.48 -17.92 38.08
CA PRO A 44 -28.45 -17.41 39.04
C PRO A 44 -29.22 -18.47 39.81
N ASN A 45 -29.30 -19.71 39.35
CA ASN A 45 -30.11 -20.79 39.93
C ASN A 45 -29.27 -21.85 40.67
N TRP A 46 -27.99 -21.56 40.92
CA TRP A 46 -27.12 -22.56 41.56
C TRP A 46 -27.09 -22.39 43.08
N SER A 47 -27.02 -23.54 43.78
CA SER A 47 -26.75 -23.52 45.24
C SER A 47 -25.29 -23.09 45.49
N GLU A 48 -25.03 -22.49 46.66
CA GLU A 48 -23.67 -22.04 47.02
C GLU A 48 -22.69 -23.21 47.03
N LYS A 49 -23.11 -24.39 47.49
CA LYS A 49 -22.28 -25.63 47.52
C LYS A 49 -21.93 -26.12 46.09
N THR A 50 -22.88 -26.02 45.16
CA THR A 50 -22.65 -26.39 43.75
C THR A 50 -21.72 -25.39 43.07
N ALA A 51 -21.91 -24.08 43.34
CA ALA A 51 -21.08 -23.01 42.82
C ALA A 51 -19.63 -23.12 43.34
N GLU A 52 -19.43 -23.43 44.61
CA GLU A 52 -18.09 -23.63 45.17
C GLU A 52 -17.35 -24.82 44.56
N LYS A 53 -18.04 -25.96 44.39
CA LYS A 53 -17.46 -27.13 43.73
C LYS A 53 -17.01 -26.85 42.31
N GLU A 54 -17.83 -26.13 41.57
CA GLU A 54 -17.47 -25.76 40.17
C GLU A 54 -16.38 -24.68 40.14
N ALA A 55 -16.40 -23.71 41.07
CA ALA A 55 -15.34 -22.72 41.20
C ALA A 55 -13.97 -23.38 41.46
N ASN A 56 -13.93 -24.41 42.27
CA ASN A 56 -12.71 -25.21 42.53
C ASN A 56 -12.23 -25.94 41.27
N LYS A 57 -13.15 -26.51 40.47
CA LYS A 57 -12.84 -27.12 39.19
C LYS A 57 -12.26 -26.07 38.19
N GLN A 58 -12.91 -24.93 38.09
CA GLN A 58 -12.45 -23.83 37.20
C GLN A 58 -11.08 -23.30 37.68
N ALA A 59 -10.83 -23.25 38.96
CA ALA A 59 -9.53 -22.87 39.51
C ALA A 59 -8.41 -23.86 39.15
N ALA A 60 -8.69 -25.16 39.21
CA ALA A 60 -7.72 -26.19 38.81
C ALA A 60 -7.39 -26.11 37.31
N ILE A 61 -8.42 -25.90 36.46
CA ILE A 61 -8.25 -25.70 35.01
C ILE A 61 -7.43 -24.44 34.77
N PHE A 62 -7.76 -23.35 35.44
CA PHE A 62 -7.05 -22.07 35.28
C PHE A 62 -5.60 -22.15 35.77
N GLU A 63 -5.36 -22.84 36.88
CA GLU A 63 -3.99 -23.07 37.38
C GLU A 63 -3.16 -23.88 36.38
N LYS A 64 -3.74 -24.94 35.80
CA LYS A 64 -3.10 -25.70 34.73
C LYS A 64 -2.77 -24.83 33.52
N GLN A 65 -3.73 -24.02 33.07
CA GLN A 65 -3.51 -23.06 31.96
C GLN A 65 -2.41 -22.05 32.29
N CYS A 66 -2.33 -21.56 33.53
CA CYS A 66 -1.26 -20.66 33.98
C CYS A 66 0.12 -21.34 33.93
N ARG A 67 0.23 -22.60 34.33
CA ARG A 67 1.49 -23.37 34.33
C ARG A 67 1.94 -23.71 32.92
N GLU A 68 0.99 -23.99 32.02
CA GLU A 68 1.24 -24.29 30.61
C GLU A 68 1.48 -23.00 29.75
N GLY A 69 1.51 -21.81 30.37
CA GLY A 69 1.66 -20.54 29.66
C GLY A 69 0.43 -20.11 28.87
N LEU A 70 -0.70 -20.84 29.03
CA LEU A 70 -1.96 -20.59 28.35
C LEU A 70 -2.86 -19.58 29.07
N ALA A 71 -2.48 -19.13 30.28
CA ALA A 71 -3.24 -18.13 31.02
C ALA A 71 -2.92 -16.74 30.50
N LEU A 72 -3.85 -16.22 29.74
CA LEU A 72 -3.78 -14.96 29.07
C LEU A 72 -3.81 -13.77 30.03
N ASP A 73 -2.93 -12.79 29.87
CA ASP A 73 -3.12 -11.48 30.48
C ASP A 73 -4.27 -10.79 29.74
N ASN A 74 -5.48 -11.00 30.22
CA ASN A 74 -6.76 -10.60 29.62
C ASN A 74 -6.97 -9.07 29.57
N ARG A 75 -5.90 -8.26 29.75
CA ARG A 75 -6.01 -6.80 29.82
C ARG A 75 -5.54 -6.09 28.56
N GLN A 76 -4.78 -6.77 27.72
CA GLN A 76 -4.18 -6.13 26.55
C GLN A 76 -5.21 -5.90 25.47
N THR A 77 -5.41 -4.62 25.09
CA THR A 77 -6.30 -4.25 23.99
C THR A 77 -5.65 -4.52 22.64
N PHE A 78 -6.47 -4.66 21.60
CA PHE A 78 -5.97 -4.84 20.25
C PHE A 78 -5.06 -3.69 19.82
N ALA A 79 -5.45 -2.42 20.09
CA ALA A 79 -4.65 -1.26 19.73
C ALA A 79 -3.28 -1.30 20.42
N GLY A 80 -3.24 -1.48 21.74
CA GLY A 80 -1.97 -1.52 22.49
C GLY A 80 -1.06 -2.68 22.07
N TYR A 81 -1.64 -3.83 21.69
CA TYR A 81 -0.84 -4.94 21.17
C TYR A 81 -0.35 -4.72 19.75
N ALA A 82 -1.19 -4.12 18.90
CA ALA A 82 -0.79 -3.76 17.54
C ALA A 82 0.40 -2.80 17.53
N ASP A 83 0.40 -1.78 18.40
CA ASP A 83 1.53 -0.85 18.56
C ASP A 83 2.81 -1.59 18.99
N TYR A 84 2.69 -2.53 19.92
CA TYR A 84 3.81 -3.39 20.31
C TYR A 84 4.35 -4.21 19.14
N VAL A 85 3.48 -4.90 18.37
CA VAL A 85 3.88 -5.73 17.22
C VAL A 85 4.50 -4.88 16.12
N ILE A 86 3.97 -3.68 15.85
CA ILE A 86 4.54 -2.74 14.90
C ILE A 86 5.95 -2.34 15.36
N GLY A 87 6.13 -2.02 16.65
CA GLY A 87 7.43 -1.71 17.23
C GLY A 87 8.44 -2.87 17.16
N VAL A 88 8.00 -4.11 17.31
CA VAL A 88 8.84 -5.31 17.10
C VAL A 88 9.27 -5.41 15.64
N LYS A 89 8.34 -5.20 14.70
CA LYS A 89 8.63 -5.22 13.27
C LYS A 89 9.59 -4.10 12.86
N ASP A 90 9.45 -2.91 13.40
CA ASP A 90 10.36 -1.79 13.15
C ASP A 90 11.80 -2.15 13.55
N ARG A 91 12.00 -2.75 14.73
CA ARG A 91 13.31 -3.24 15.18
C ARG A 91 13.88 -4.36 14.29
N SER A 92 13.01 -5.12 13.63
CA SER A 92 13.41 -6.15 12.65
C SER A 92 13.67 -5.61 11.24
N GLY A 93 13.68 -4.28 11.03
CA GLY A 93 14.00 -3.63 9.76
C GLY A 93 12.77 -3.39 8.86
N THR A 94 11.60 -3.20 9.43
CA THR A 94 10.41 -2.77 8.66
C THR A 94 10.63 -1.40 8.05
N LYS A 95 10.38 -1.28 6.75
CA LYS A 95 10.59 -0.04 6.00
C LYS A 95 9.54 1.04 6.37
N TYR A 96 9.95 2.30 6.44
CA TYR A 96 9.11 3.48 6.75
C TYR A 96 7.76 3.51 6.02
N ARG A 97 7.73 3.10 4.75
CA ARG A 97 6.48 3.04 3.98
C ARG A 97 5.48 2.03 4.56
N GLN A 98 5.95 0.91 5.11
CA GLN A 98 5.07 -0.07 5.75
C GLN A 98 4.51 0.47 7.05
N ARG A 99 5.30 1.25 7.80
CA ARG A 99 4.84 1.91 9.02
C ARG A 99 3.69 2.87 8.74
N GLY A 100 3.84 3.79 7.78
CA GLY A 100 2.75 4.70 7.38
C GLY A 100 1.47 3.97 6.95
N THR A 101 1.61 2.80 6.30
CA THR A 101 0.46 1.94 5.97
C THR A 101 -0.17 1.35 7.23
N PHE A 102 0.63 0.91 8.21
CA PHE A 102 0.14 0.39 9.48
C PHE A 102 -0.58 1.47 10.29
N ASP A 103 -0.01 2.66 10.42
CA ASP A 103 -0.61 3.79 11.13
C ASP A 103 -1.96 4.18 10.51
N ASN A 104 -2.03 4.28 9.19
CA ASN A 104 -3.28 4.55 8.47
C ASN A 104 -4.32 3.44 8.69
N THR A 105 -3.91 2.18 8.66
CA THR A 105 -4.80 1.03 8.89
C THR A 105 -5.28 1.04 10.33
N MET A 106 -4.38 1.21 11.31
CA MET A 106 -4.73 1.28 12.72
C MET A 106 -5.70 2.43 13.02
N SER A 107 -5.44 3.63 12.50
CA SER A 107 -6.34 4.77 12.70
C SER A 107 -7.77 4.49 12.20
N ARG A 108 -7.91 3.59 11.23
CA ARG A 108 -9.19 3.19 10.65
C ARG A 108 -9.94 2.17 11.51
N ILE A 109 -9.23 1.14 11.97
CA ILE A 109 -9.85 0.01 12.66
C ILE A 109 -9.90 0.18 14.18
N SER A 110 -9.10 1.09 14.76
CA SER A 110 -9.03 1.31 16.20
C SER A 110 -10.35 1.78 16.80
N SER A 111 -11.13 2.57 16.10
CA SER A 111 -12.46 2.99 16.56
C SER A 111 -13.44 1.83 16.75
N GLU A 112 -13.24 0.74 16.01
CA GLU A 112 -14.15 -0.41 15.98
C GLU A 112 -13.70 -1.53 16.91
N ILE A 113 -12.45 -1.96 16.80
CA ILE A 113 -11.91 -3.11 17.54
C ILE A 113 -10.72 -2.76 18.43
N GLY A 114 -10.16 -1.56 18.33
CA GLY A 114 -8.94 -1.18 19.03
C GLY A 114 -9.07 -1.22 20.55
N HIS A 115 -10.24 -0.89 21.09
CA HIS A 115 -10.56 -0.93 22.51
C HIS A 115 -10.84 -2.34 23.04
N MET A 116 -11.11 -3.31 22.16
CA MET A 116 -11.41 -4.67 22.55
C MET A 116 -10.16 -5.38 23.04
N LYS A 117 -10.31 -6.23 24.05
CA LYS A 117 -9.22 -7.10 24.46
C LYS A 117 -8.96 -8.15 23.41
N ILE A 118 -7.67 -8.44 23.14
CA ILE A 118 -7.27 -9.43 22.12
C ILE A 118 -7.98 -10.77 22.32
N ALA A 119 -8.06 -11.23 23.56
CA ALA A 119 -8.68 -12.51 23.92
C ALA A 119 -10.20 -12.54 23.68
N ASP A 120 -10.86 -11.39 23.58
CA ASP A 120 -12.31 -11.28 23.42
C ASP A 120 -12.72 -11.09 21.95
N ILE A 121 -11.76 -10.84 21.07
CA ILE A 121 -12.05 -10.69 19.63
C ILE A 121 -12.44 -12.04 19.03
N ARG A 122 -13.60 -12.08 18.39
CA ARG A 122 -14.17 -13.25 17.72
C ARG A 122 -14.30 -13.00 16.21
N PRO A 123 -14.40 -14.06 15.38
CA PRO A 123 -14.63 -13.92 13.94
C PRO A 123 -15.84 -13.06 13.60
N GLN A 124 -16.90 -13.11 14.42
CA GLN A 124 -18.11 -12.32 14.24
C GLN A 124 -17.84 -10.79 14.30
N HIS A 125 -17.00 -10.33 15.24
CA HIS A 125 -16.62 -8.91 15.35
C HIS A 125 -15.88 -8.45 14.10
N LEU A 126 -15.04 -9.31 13.51
CA LEU A 126 -14.32 -9.00 12.29
C LEU A 126 -15.25 -8.96 11.07
N ASN A 127 -16.20 -9.88 10.96
CA ASN A 127 -17.20 -9.86 9.90
C ASN A 127 -18.06 -8.59 9.96
N GLN A 128 -18.52 -8.18 11.15
CA GLN A 128 -19.24 -6.91 11.35
C GLN A 128 -18.39 -5.70 10.95
N LEU A 129 -17.09 -5.70 11.29
CA LEU A 129 -16.17 -4.67 10.84
C LEU A 129 -16.10 -4.60 9.32
N TYR A 130 -16.00 -5.75 8.62
CA TYR A 130 -15.94 -5.78 7.16
C TYR A 130 -17.22 -5.27 6.52
N GLU A 131 -18.37 -5.67 7.04
CA GLU A 131 -19.67 -5.14 6.58
C GLU A 131 -19.75 -3.62 6.73
N LYS A 132 -19.33 -3.09 7.89
CA LYS A 132 -19.31 -1.65 8.12
C LYS A 132 -18.37 -0.92 7.16
N LEU A 133 -17.18 -1.48 6.90
CA LEU A 133 -16.20 -0.89 5.98
C LEU A 133 -16.69 -0.87 4.52
N LEU A 134 -17.57 -1.79 4.14
CA LEU A 134 -18.19 -1.84 2.82
C LEU A 134 -19.39 -0.89 2.67
N GLN A 135 -19.84 -0.23 3.74
CA GLN A 135 -20.94 0.74 3.63
C GLN A 135 -20.49 2.03 2.93
N PRO A 136 -21.43 2.76 2.30
CA PRO A 136 -21.15 4.08 1.75
C PRO A 136 -20.58 5.04 2.80
N GLY A 137 -19.81 6.03 2.36
CA GLY A 137 -19.26 7.08 3.22
C GLY A 137 -18.08 6.66 4.11
N GLN A 138 -17.57 5.43 3.96
CA GLN A 138 -16.41 4.95 4.71
C GLN A 138 -15.07 5.43 4.16
N ARG A 139 -15.00 6.06 2.99
CA ARG A 139 -13.77 6.64 2.45
C ARG A 139 -13.37 7.86 3.25
N ARG A 140 -12.11 7.93 3.70
CA ARG A 140 -11.55 9.11 4.41
C ARG A 140 -10.89 10.07 3.42
N GLY A 141 -10.92 11.37 3.75
CA GLY A 141 -10.28 12.41 2.95
C GLY A 141 -10.88 12.59 1.56
N THR A 142 -12.10 12.10 1.35
CA THR A 142 -12.86 12.23 0.11
C THR A 142 -13.81 13.42 0.12
N GLU A 143 -13.98 14.06 1.26
CA GLU A 143 -14.77 15.27 1.34
C GLU A 143 -14.09 16.38 0.54
N LYS A 144 -14.78 16.83 -0.47
CA LYS A 144 -14.35 17.91 -1.36
C LYS A 144 -15.31 19.07 -1.21
N ILE A 145 -14.83 20.25 -1.49
CA ILE A 145 -15.64 21.47 -1.57
C ILE A 145 -15.51 22.10 -2.94
N SER A 146 -16.56 22.75 -3.37
CA SER A 146 -16.55 23.71 -4.48
C SER A 146 -17.05 25.07 -3.97
N ALA A 147 -16.51 26.14 -4.54
CA ALA A 147 -16.95 27.50 -4.20
C ALA A 147 -18.40 27.74 -4.65
N LYS A 148 -19.17 28.40 -3.80
CA LYS A 148 -20.44 29.02 -4.14
C LYS A 148 -20.19 30.42 -4.71
N GLU A 149 -21.21 31.06 -5.28
CA GLU A 149 -21.09 32.44 -5.78
C GLU A 149 -20.75 33.43 -4.67
N GLU A 150 -21.24 33.19 -3.45
CA GLU A 150 -20.97 34.00 -2.27
C GLU A 150 -19.46 34.04 -1.92
N PHE A 151 -18.70 33.00 -2.26
CA PHE A 151 -17.25 32.99 -2.07
C PHE A 151 -16.55 34.03 -2.96
N LYS A 152 -16.95 34.13 -4.23
CA LYS A 152 -16.40 35.12 -5.18
C LYS A 152 -16.85 36.53 -4.82
N THR A 153 -18.10 36.69 -4.44
CA THR A 153 -18.67 37.95 -3.96
C THR A 153 -17.92 38.46 -2.75
N ALA A 154 -17.71 37.59 -1.73
CA ALA A 154 -16.96 37.96 -0.54
C ALA A 154 -15.52 38.41 -0.81
N LEU A 155 -14.83 37.77 -1.76
CA LEU A 155 -13.50 38.20 -2.20
C LEU A 155 -13.54 39.61 -2.79
N SER A 156 -14.53 39.88 -3.65
CA SER A 156 -14.70 41.18 -4.32
C SER A 156 -15.07 42.30 -3.35
N GLU A 157 -16.04 42.04 -2.46
CA GLU A 157 -16.54 43.03 -1.48
C GLU A 157 -15.46 43.39 -0.45
N LYS A 158 -14.66 42.40 0.00
CA LYS A 158 -13.56 42.63 0.96
C LYS A 158 -12.27 43.13 0.27
N GLY A 159 -12.23 43.21 -1.06
CA GLY A 159 -11.03 43.60 -1.82
C GLY A 159 -9.85 42.64 -1.63
N ILE A 160 -10.11 41.38 -1.29
CA ILE A 160 -9.07 40.41 -0.98
C ILE A 160 -8.68 39.67 -2.28
N THR A 161 -7.41 39.76 -2.66
CA THR A 161 -6.86 39.01 -3.82
C THR A 161 -6.69 37.52 -3.46
N MET A 162 -6.61 36.64 -4.47
CA MET A 162 -6.30 35.21 -4.25
C MET A 162 -5.01 35.01 -3.44
N HIS A 163 -3.99 35.81 -3.74
CA HIS A 163 -2.72 35.77 -2.99
C HIS A 163 -2.92 36.28 -1.55
N GLY A 164 -3.67 37.36 -1.35
CA GLY A 164 -3.99 37.87 -0.02
C GLY A 164 -4.72 36.83 0.83
N LEU A 165 -5.73 36.16 0.25
CA LEU A 165 -6.42 35.07 0.93
C LEU A 165 -5.51 33.89 1.25
N SER A 166 -4.54 33.58 0.36
CA SER A 166 -3.53 32.55 0.61
C SER A 166 -2.68 32.87 1.83
N VAL A 167 -2.27 34.11 2.00
CA VAL A 167 -1.48 34.57 3.15
C VAL A 167 -2.32 34.56 4.43
N LEU A 168 -3.55 35.05 4.38
CA LEU A 168 -4.45 35.13 5.54
C LEU A 168 -4.89 33.76 6.06
N SER A 169 -5.22 32.84 5.14
CA SER A 169 -5.72 31.51 5.50
C SER A 169 -4.61 30.45 5.68
N GLY A 170 -3.38 30.72 5.23
CA GLY A 170 -2.31 29.72 5.18
C GLY A 170 -2.53 28.63 4.12
N ILE A 171 -3.59 28.74 3.31
CA ILE A 171 -3.90 27.77 2.24
C ILE A 171 -3.14 28.18 0.95
N SER A 172 -2.54 27.19 0.28
CA SER A 172 -1.74 27.48 -0.92
C SER A 172 -2.55 28.22 -2.00
N ASN A 173 -1.90 29.18 -2.63
CA ASN A 173 -2.51 30.00 -3.70
C ASN A 173 -3.09 29.13 -4.83
N HIS A 174 -2.46 28.01 -5.16
CA HIS A 174 -2.94 27.07 -6.16
C HIS A 174 -4.32 26.47 -5.76
N ARG A 175 -4.55 26.14 -4.49
CA ARG A 175 -5.86 25.63 -4.04
C ARG A 175 -6.94 26.71 -4.10
N ILE A 176 -6.61 27.95 -3.74
CA ILE A 176 -7.54 29.08 -3.81
C ILE A 176 -7.88 29.38 -5.27
N MET A 177 -6.89 29.39 -6.16
CA MET A 177 -7.10 29.58 -7.59
C MET A 177 -8.06 28.52 -8.16
N ARG A 178 -7.88 27.25 -7.80
CA ARG A 178 -8.80 26.19 -8.23
C ARG A 178 -10.23 26.40 -7.76
N LEU A 179 -10.44 26.87 -6.52
CA LEU A 179 -11.77 27.23 -6.02
C LEU A 179 -12.39 28.38 -6.84
N CYS A 180 -11.61 29.43 -7.12
CA CYS A 180 -12.08 30.56 -7.94
C CYS A 180 -12.46 30.12 -9.37
N ASN A 181 -11.78 29.11 -9.91
CA ASN A 181 -12.07 28.50 -11.22
C ASN A 181 -13.27 27.53 -11.19
N GLY A 182 -13.94 27.36 -10.04
CA GLY A 182 -15.06 26.44 -9.91
C GLY A 182 -14.69 24.97 -9.78
N GLU A 183 -13.40 24.67 -9.58
CA GLU A 183 -12.94 23.31 -9.37
C GLU A 183 -13.16 22.83 -7.92
N THR A 184 -13.31 21.53 -7.76
CA THR A 184 -13.37 20.93 -6.42
C THR A 184 -11.97 20.75 -5.83
N ILE A 185 -11.81 21.08 -4.55
CA ILE A 185 -10.61 20.80 -3.75
C ILE A 185 -10.98 19.96 -2.52
N ARG A 186 -10.00 19.40 -1.82
CA ARG A 186 -10.24 18.73 -0.53
C ARG A 186 -10.75 19.73 0.49
N ALA A 187 -11.68 19.31 1.34
CA ALA A 187 -12.26 20.15 2.39
C ALA A 187 -11.28 20.54 3.51
N GLU A 188 -10.13 19.90 3.56
CA GLU A 188 -9.08 20.21 4.53
C GLU A 188 -8.65 21.69 4.45
N GLY A 189 -8.72 22.41 5.56
CA GLY A 189 -8.38 23.84 5.61
C GLY A 189 -9.51 24.78 5.18
N VAL A 190 -10.74 24.28 5.03
CA VAL A 190 -11.89 25.12 4.64
C VAL A 190 -12.25 26.14 5.72
N GLU A 191 -12.11 25.75 6.99
CA GLU A 191 -12.40 26.64 8.13
C GLU A 191 -11.43 27.83 8.16
N GLN A 192 -10.15 27.62 7.87
CA GLN A 192 -9.17 28.71 7.79
C GLN A 192 -9.52 29.71 6.67
N ILE A 193 -10.08 29.25 5.55
CA ILE A 193 -10.56 30.13 4.48
C ILE A 193 -11.79 30.91 4.96
N ALA A 194 -12.72 30.23 5.62
CA ALA A 194 -13.94 30.82 6.17
C ALA A 194 -13.63 31.88 7.24
N ASP A 195 -12.71 31.57 8.15
CA ASP A 195 -12.24 32.49 9.19
C ASP A 195 -11.55 33.72 8.58
N ALA A 196 -10.72 33.53 7.56
CA ALA A 196 -10.05 34.63 6.84
C ALA A 196 -11.05 35.56 6.12
N LEU A 197 -12.21 35.04 5.74
CA LEU A 197 -13.30 35.80 5.15
C LEU A 197 -14.36 36.25 6.18
N GLU A 198 -14.22 35.88 7.46
CA GLU A 198 -15.16 36.16 8.54
C GLU A 198 -16.61 35.76 8.19
N MET A 199 -16.74 34.63 7.50
CA MET A 199 -18.04 34.10 7.05
C MET A 199 -18.14 32.59 7.37
N PRO A 200 -19.33 32.06 7.64
CA PRO A 200 -19.52 30.64 7.87
C PRO A 200 -19.10 29.81 6.63
N ALA A 201 -18.34 28.74 6.81
CA ALA A 201 -17.90 27.87 5.71
C ALA A 201 -19.09 27.32 4.89
N ALA A 202 -20.21 27.01 5.55
CA ALA A 202 -21.42 26.52 4.89
C ALA A 202 -22.06 27.54 3.92
N SER A 203 -21.86 28.86 4.11
CA SER A 203 -22.30 29.87 3.17
C SER A 203 -21.41 30.00 1.95
N LEU A 204 -20.13 29.70 2.09
CA LEU A 204 -19.12 29.89 1.05
C LEU A 204 -18.93 28.66 0.16
N PHE A 205 -19.22 27.45 0.65
CA PHE A 205 -18.85 26.21 -0.03
C PHE A 205 -19.97 25.19 -0.11
N ASN A 206 -20.02 24.46 -1.23
CA ASN A 206 -20.76 23.23 -1.36
C ASN A 206 -19.85 22.06 -0.96
N TYR A 207 -20.37 21.15 -0.14
CA TYR A 207 -19.66 19.96 0.29
C TYR A 207 -20.03 18.77 -0.60
N HIS A 208 -19.03 18.09 -1.10
CA HIS A 208 -19.15 16.89 -1.94
C HIS A 208 -18.48 15.73 -1.23
N ARG A 209 -19.25 14.77 -0.78
CA ARG A 209 -18.75 13.54 -0.17
C ARG A 209 -18.77 12.40 -1.19
N ASP A 210 -17.66 11.71 -1.33
CA ASP A 210 -17.62 10.48 -2.12
C ASP A 210 -18.22 9.36 -1.26
N GLU A 211 -19.44 8.99 -1.55
CA GLU A 211 -20.17 7.91 -0.86
C GLU A 211 -19.84 6.52 -1.43
N THR A 212 -18.96 6.42 -2.42
CA THR A 212 -18.55 5.13 -2.97
C THR A 212 -18.01 4.24 -1.85
N PRO A 213 -18.48 2.99 -1.70
CA PRO A 213 -17.95 2.05 -0.71
C PRO A 213 -16.45 1.79 -0.88
N LEU A 214 -15.79 1.30 0.16
CA LEU A 214 -14.44 0.75 0.00
C LEU A 214 -14.50 -0.48 -0.88
N SER A 215 -13.46 -0.67 -1.73
CA SER A 215 -13.37 -1.90 -2.52
C SER A 215 -13.14 -3.12 -1.63
N GLY A 216 -13.64 -4.28 -2.02
CA GLY A 216 -13.37 -5.54 -1.34
C GLY A 216 -11.87 -5.80 -1.16
N ARG A 217 -11.04 -5.36 -2.13
CA ARG A 217 -9.58 -5.43 -2.05
C ARG A 217 -9.02 -4.63 -0.88
N THR A 218 -9.49 -3.40 -0.65
CA THR A 218 -9.05 -2.56 0.47
C THR A 218 -9.44 -3.18 1.81
N VAL A 219 -10.65 -3.73 1.92
CA VAL A 219 -11.10 -4.41 3.15
C VAL A 219 -10.29 -5.68 3.39
N LEU A 220 -9.93 -6.42 2.33
CA LEU A 220 -9.03 -7.57 2.43
C LEU A 220 -7.64 -7.18 2.95
N GLU A 221 -7.11 -6.01 2.59
CA GLU A 221 -5.84 -5.52 3.15
C GLU A 221 -5.94 -5.24 4.66
N TYR A 222 -7.07 -4.71 5.13
CA TYR A 222 -7.32 -4.57 6.57
C TYR A 222 -7.41 -5.93 7.29
N HIS A 223 -8.11 -6.90 6.67
CA HIS A 223 -8.13 -8.27 7.19
C HIS A 223 -6.73 -8.87 7.32
N LEU A 224 -5.89 -8.76 6.30
CA LEU A 224 -4.51 -9.26 6.31
C LEU A 224 -3.65 -8.59 7.39
N PHE A 225 -3.86 -7.29 7.62
CA PHE A 225 -3.20 -6.58 8.72
C PHE A 225 -3.64 -7.12 10.08
N ILE A 226 -4.95 -7.24 10.33
CA ILE A 226 -5.51 -7.78 11.58
C ILE A 226 -5.00 -9.21 11.79
N SER A 227 -5.04 -10.04 10.74
CA SER A 227 -4.56 -11.42 10.79
C SER A 227 -3.08 -11.49 11.17
N THR A 228 -2.25 -10.57 10.66
CA THR A 228 -0.82 -10.49 11.00
C THR A 228 -0.60 -10.18 12.47
N ILE A 229 -1.36 -9.27 13.07
CA ILE A 229 -1.28 -8.93 14.49
C ILE A 229 -1.75 -10.11 15.35
N MET A 230 -2.89 -10.72 14.98
CA MET A 230 -3.45 -11.86 15.70
C MET A 230 -2.56 -13.11 15.61
N GLU A 231 -1.91 -13.33 14.48
CA GLU A 231 -0.96 -14.44 14.31
C GLU A 231 0.26 -14.28 15.23
N GLN A 232 0.75 -13.05 15.40
CA GLN A 232 1.81 -12.78 16.38
C GLN A 232 1.32 -13.07 17.81
N ALA A 233 0.08 -12.73 18.12
CA ALA A 233 -0.51 -13.03 19.43
C ALA A 233 -0.63 -14.54 19.70
N VAL A 234 -0.89 -15.34 18.66
CA VAL A 234 -0.85 -16.81 18.77
C VAL A 234 0.57 -17.30 19.02
N LYS A 235 1.56 -16.80 18.28
CA LYS A 235 2.99 -17.16 18.47
C LYS A 235 3.50 -16.82 19.86
N GLU A 236 3.04 -15.71 20.42
CA GLU A 236 3.37 -15.28 21.79
C GLU A 236 2.44 -15.92 22.84
N MET A 237 1.62 -16.88 22.45
CA MET A 237 0.68 -17.60 23.31
C MET A 237 -0.30 -16.70 24.09
N LEU A 238 -0.62 -15.53 23.55
CA LEU A 238 -1.62 -14.61 24.10
C LEU A 238 -3.06 -15.01 23.77
N ILE A 239 -3.26 -15.72 22.67
CA ILE A 239 -4.55 -16.27 22.24
C ILE A 239 -4.34 -17.70 21.69
N PRO A 240 -5.31 -18.61 21.85
CA PRO A 240 -5.16 -20.00 21.43
C PRO A 240 -5.25 -20.20 19.90
N TYR A 241 -5.87 -19.28 19.18
CA TYR A 241 -6.01 -19.31 17.72
C TYR A 241 -6.22 -17.90 17.16
N ASN A 242 -5.90 -17.72 15.89
CA ASN A 242 -6.13 -16.48 15.19
C ASN A 242 -7.61 -16.35 14.76
N PRO A 243 -8.41 -15.41 15.32
CA PRO A 243 -9.82 -15.25 14.94
C PRO A 243 -9.99 -14.79 13.50
N ALA A 244 -9.00 -14.09 12.92
CA ALA A 244 -9.07 -13.65 11.53
C ALA A 244 -9.04 -14.83 10.54
N SER A 245 -8.35 -15.93 10.88
CA SER A 245 -8.32 -17.12 10.02
C SER A 245 -9.70 -17.80 9.86
N ARG A 246 -10.64 -17.49 10.74
CA ARG A 246 -12.02 -18.01 10.73
C ARG A 246 -13.07 -16.96 10.33
N ALA A 247 -12.65 -15.72 10.11
CA ALA A 247 -13.50 -14.67 9.59
C ALA A 247 -13.60 -14.79 8.05
N THR A 248 -14.65 -14.20 7.48
CA THR A 248 -14.91 -14.24 6.04
C THR A 248 -14.74 -12.84 5.45
N PRO A 249 -13.52 -12.45 5.03
CA PRO A 249 -13.31 -11.17 4.37
C PRO A 249 -13.95 -11.16 2.98
N PRO A 250 -14.31 -9.99 2.43
CA PRO A 250 -14.82 -9.86 1.08
C PRO A 250 -13.76 -10.35 0.08
N ARG A 251 -14.21 -10.94 -1.01
CA ARG A 251 -13.33 -11.27 -2.14
C ARG A 251 -12.88 -9.98 -2.81
N GLY A 252 -11.57 -9.82 -3.01
CA GLY A 252 -11.06 -8.76 -3.87
C GLY A 252 -11.42 -9.05 -5.32
N GLU A 253 -11.93 -8.06 -6.02
CA GLU A 253 -12.10 -8.18 -7.47
C GLU A 253 -10.73 -8.38 -8.11
N LYS A 254 -10.66 -9.31 -9.05
CA LYS A 254 -9.47 -9.54 -9.86
C LYS A 254 -9.46 -8.47 -10.96
N ILE A 255 -8.70 -7.41 -10.73
CA ILE A 255 -8.51 -6.36 -11.74
C ILE A 255 -7.53 -6.92 -12.78
N GLU A 256 -7.95 -6.97 -14.03
CA GLU A 256 -7.05 -7.31 -15.12
C GLU A 256 -5.94 -6.26 -15.24
N PRO A 257 -4.69 -6.70 -15.48
CA PRO A 257 -3.58 -5.77 -15.64
C PRO A 257 -3.82 -4.85 -16.84
N ASN A 258 -3.72 -3.55 -16.64
CA ASN A 258 -3.73 -2.59 -17.75
C ASN A 258 -2.42 -2.72 -18.52
N TYR A 259 -2.49 -3.03 -19.81
CA TYR A 259 -1.36 -3.03 -20.74
C TYR A 259 -1.80 -2.43 -22.06
N PHE A 260 -0.86 -1.89 -22.83
CA PHE A 260 -1.11 -1.27 -24.13
C PHE A 260 -1.18 -2.32 -25.22
N GLN A 261 -2.15 -2.20 -26.08
CA GLN A 261 -2.21 -2.98 -27.32
C GLN A 261 -1.11 -2.49 -28.29
N PRO A 262 -0.73 -3.27 -29.30
CA PRO A 262 0.28 -2.85 -30.27
C PRO A 262 -0.02 -1.47 -30.89
N GLU A 263 -1.26 -1.21 -31.24
CA GLU A 263 -1.72 0.06 -31.84
C GLU A 263 -1.56 1.24 -30.87
N ASP A 264 -1.74 1.01 -29.57
CA ASP A 264 -1.49 2.03 -28.53
C ASP A 264 0.01 2.31 -28.38
N VAL A 265 0.86 1.28 -28.49
CA VAL A 265 2.31 1.45 -28.47
C VAL A 265 2.77 2.29 -29.66
N ASP A 266 2.26 2.00 -30.87
CA ASP A 266 2.56 2.78 -32.07
C ASP A 266 2.18 4.26 -31.91
N ARG A 267 0.98 4.53 -31.39
CA ARG A 267 0.53 5.91 -31.08
C ARG A 267 1.40 6.59 -30.01
N ILE A 268 1.84 5.85 -28.99
CA ILE A 268 2.75 6.37 -27.97
C ILE A 268 4.09 6.74 -28.59
N VAL A 269 4.64 5.89 -29.44
CA VAL A 269 5.93 6.12 -30.11
C VAL A 269 5.83 7.32 -31.06
N GLU A 270 4.77 7.42 -31.87
CA GLU A 270 4.51 8.58 -32.74
C GLU A 270 4.39 9.87 -31.94
N ALA A 271 3.63 9.87 -30.84
CA ALA A 271 3.46 11.04 -29.97
C ALA A 271 4.80 11.52 -29.37
N LEU A 272 5.75 10.62 -29.12
CA LEU A 272 7.06 11.00 -28.59
C LEU A 272 7.86 11.88 -29.56
N GLU A 273 7.64 11.79 -30.88
CA GLU A 273 8.34 12.65 -31.83
C GLU A 273 8.08 14.16 -31.57
N HIS A 274 6.94 14.49 -30.98
CA HIS A 274 6.51 15.86 -30.68
C HIS A 274 6.78 16.28 -29.23
N GLU A 275 7.52 15.48 -28.45
CA GLU A 275 7.78 15.74 -27.05
C GLU A 275 9.20 16.21 -26.75
N THR A 276 9.39 16.78 -25.58
CA THR A 276 10.72 17.17 -25.08
C THR A 276 11.61 15.95 -24.91
N VAL A 277 12.92 16.11 -25.08
CA VAL A 277 13.91 15.03 -24.92
C VAL A 277 13.79 14.35 -23.55
N ARG A 278 13.42 15.09 -22.52
CA ARG A 278 13.17 14.56 -21.17
C ARG A 278 12.01 13.55 -21.14
N ILE A 279 10.89 13.85 -21.78
CA ILE A 279 9.72 12.95 -21.84
C ILE A 279 10.03 11.78 -22.75
N LYS A 280 10.70 12.00 -23.89
CA LYS A 280 11.19 10.93 -24.77
C LYS A 280 12.02 9.93 -23.97
N ALA A 281 13.07 10.37 -23.28
CA ALA A 281 13.95 9.51 -22.48
C ALA A 281 13.20 8.76 -21.37
N LEU A 282 12.26 9.43 -20.68
CA LEU A 282 11.47 8.83 -19.60
C LEU A 282 10.57 7.69 -20.12
N VAL A 283 9.82 7.92 -21.18
CA VAL A 283 8.89 6.93 -21.74
C VAL A 283 9.66 5.78 -22.41
N HIS A 284 10.75 6.08 -23.16
CA HIS A 284 11.62 5.05 -23.73
C HIS A 284 12.19 4.12 -22.66
N LEU A 285 12.69 4.67 -21.55
CA LEU A 285 13.21 3.82 -20.45
C LEU A 285 12.11 2.95 -19.84
N PHE A 286 10.89 3.43 -19.68
CA PHE A 286 9.78 2.60 -19.24
C PHE A 286 9.46 1.47 -20.23
N LEU A 287 9.34 1.78 -21.52
CA LEU A 287 9.04 0.80 -22.57
C LEU A 287 10.13 -0.26 -22.70
N ILE A 288 11.40 0.14 -22.74
CA ILE A 288 12.54 -0.76 -23.01
C ILE A 288 12.93 -1.55 -21.77
N THR A 289 12.85 -0.99 -20.56
CA THR A 289 13.32 -1.66 -19.35
C THR A 289 12.20 -2.37 -18.58
N GLY A 290 10.95 -1.96 -18.72
CA GLY A 290 9.84 -2.38 -17.87
C GLY A 290 10.09 -2.05 -16.39
N GLY A 291 10.94 -1.07 -16.11
CA GLY A 291 11.32 -0.66 -14.76
C GLY A 291 10.14 -0.19 -13.93
N ARG A 292 10.20 -0.40 -12.61
CA ARG A 292 9.20 0.18 -11.70
C ARG A 292 9.40 1.69 -11.60
N ARG A 293 8.34 2.43 -11.29
CA ARG A 293 8.39 3.90 -11.13
C ARG A 293 9.56 4.38 -10.28
N GLY A 294 9.76 3.76 -9.11
CA GLY A 294 10.86 4.13 -8.21
C GLY A 294 12.24 3.76 -8.75
N GLU A 295 12.33 2.66 -9.52
CA GLU A 295 13.58 2.23 -10.18
C GLU A 295 13.98 3.25 -11.24
N ILE A 296 13.07 3.62 -12.16
CA ILE A 296 13.35 4.62 -13.21
C ILE A 296 13.66 6.00 -12.60
N GLY A 297 12.89 6.42 -11.58
CA GLY A 297 13.17 7.70 -10.88
C GLY A 297 14.49 7.73 -10.13
N GLY A 298 15.00 6.55 -9.72
CA GLY A 298 16.26 6.41 -8.98
C GLY A 298 17.50 6.15 -9.86
N LEU A 299 17.35 6.11 -11.19
CA LEU A 299 18.49 5.91 -12.09
C LEU A 299 19.49 7.06 -12.01
N LEU A 300 20.76 6.72 -11.96
CA LEU A 300 21.88 7.65 -12.00
C LEU A 300 22.60 7.58 -13.36
N TRP A 301 23.25 8.66 -13.77
CA TRP A 301 24.13 8.65 -14.92
C TRP A 301 25.31 7.67 -14.77
N SER A 302 25.77 7.46 -13.53
CA SER A 302 26.77 6.43 -13.21
C SER A 302 26.25 4.99 -13.34
N SER A 303 24.94 4.79 -13.45
CA SER A 303 24.34 3.47 -13.71
C SER A 303 24.31 3.10 -15.20
N VAL A 304 24.68 4.04 -16.09
CA VAL A 304 24.74 3.79 -17.55
C VAL A 304 26.14 3.32 -17.94
N ASP A 305 26.23 2.10 -18.43
CA ASP A 305 27.43 1.54 -19.03
C ASP A 305 27.38 1.81 -20.55
N TRP A 306 28.00 2.92 -20.94
CA TRP A 306 28.03 3.38 -22.32
C TRP A 306 28.76 2.41 -23.25
N ALA A 307 29.83 1.78 -22.76
CA ALA A 307 30.65 0.86 -23.56
C ALA A 307 29.89 -0.43 -23.92
N ASN A 308 29.08 -0.94 -23.00
CA ASN A 308 28.34 -2.17 -23.20
C ASN A 308 26.85 -1.93 -23.56
N SER A 309 26.42 -0.67 -23.75
CA SER A 309 25.05 -0.28 -24.04
C SER A 309 24.05 -0.92 -23.06
N GLN A 310 24.22 -0.69 -21.77
CA GLN A 310 23.37 -1.26 -20.73
C GLN A 310 23.18 -0.30 -19.55
N ILE A 311 22.11 -0.52 -18.80
CA ILE A 311 21.79 0.25 -17.60
C ILE A 311 21.64 -0.68 -16.39
N TYR A 312 22.18 -0.24 -15.25
CA TYR A 312 22.13 -0.96 -13.98
C TYR A 312 21.02 -0.45 -13.09
N ILE A 313 20.10 -1.32 -12.70
CA ILE A 313 19.01 -1.02 -11.78
C ILE A 313 19.35 -1.65 -10.44
N ASP A 314 19.78 -0.84 -9.46
CA ASP A 314 20.20 -1.28 -8.14
C ASP A 314 19.52 -0.53 -6.99
N ARG A 315 18.67 0.44 -7.31
CA ARG A 315 17.99 1.30 -6.34
C ARG A 315 16.60 1.71 -6.78
N ALA A 316 15.84 2.27 -5.85
CA ALA A 316 14.57 2.90 -6.12
C ALA A 316 14.39 4.15 -5.26
N ILE A 317 13.86 5.21 -5.86
CA ILE A 317 13.41 6.39 -5.13
C ILE A 317 12.01 6.13 -4.56
N LEU A 318 11.87 6.41 -3.27
CA LEU A 318 10.65 6.29 -2.50
C LEU A 318 10.33 7.62 -1.80
N TYR A 319 9.11 7.73 -1.31
CA TYR A 319 8.66 8.85 -0.49
C TYR A 319 7.92 8.35 0.74
N SER A 320 8.18 8.96 1.88
CA SER A 320 7.43 8.81 3.11
C SER A 320 7.21 10.19 3.75
N ALA A 321 6.05 10.41 4.36
CA ALA A 321 5.71 11.70 4.95
C ALA A 321 6.68 12.16 6.06
N GLY A 322 7.32 11.19 6.78
CA GLY A 322 8.29 11.50 7.84
C GLY A 322 9.72 11.72 7.34
N GLU A 323 10.12 11.05 6.25
CA GLU A 323 11.51 11.04 5.75
C GLU A 323 11.68 11.89 4.48
N GLY A 324 10.58 12.27 3.82
CA GLY A 324 10.63 12.90 2.52
C GLY A 324 10.97 11.92 1.40
N ILE A 325 11.77 12.38 0.41
CA ILE A 325 12.29 11.53 -0.68
C ILE A 325 13.56 10.84 -0.18
N TYR A 326 13.61 9.52 -0.33
CA TYR A 326 14.78 8.72 0.04
C TYR A 326 15.03 7.62 -0.97
N GLU A 327 16.29 7.19 -1.06
CA GLU A 327 16.70 6.03 -1.86
C GLU A 327 16.66 4.76 -1.02
N ASP A 328 16.24 3.68 -1.63
CA ASP A 328 16.23 2.36 -0.99
C ASP A 328 16.77 1.30 -1.94
N LYS A 329 17.50 0.36 -1.39
CA LYS A 329 17.97 -0.80 -2.15
C LYS A 329 16.81 -1.76 -2.39
N PRO A 330 16.75 -2.45 -3.54
CA PRO A 330 15.75 -3.46 -3.80
C PRO A 330 15.72 -4.53 -2.72
N LYS A 331 14.51 -5.00 -2.34
CA LYS A 331 14.32 -6.00 -1.28
C LYS A 331 14.94 -7.37 -1.61
N THR A 332 15.12 -7.69 -2.89
CA THR A 332 15.61 -8.99 -3.35
C THR A 332 16.81 -8.83 -4.27
N LYS A 333 17.74 -9.77 -4.21
CA LYS A 333 18.88 -9.82 -5.12
C LYS A 333 18.45 -9.87 -6.60
N THR A 334 17.32 -10.48 -6.90
CA THR A 334 16.75 -10.58 -8.26
C THR A 334 16.25 -9.25 -8.83
N SER A 335 15.98 -8.27 -7.97
CA SER A 335 15.58 -6.92 -8.42
C SER A 335 16.78 -6.10 -8.92
N VAL A 336 18.00 -6.45 -8.51
CA VAL A 336 19.24 -5.82 -9.01
C VAL A 336 19.63 -6.49 -10.30
N ARG A 337 19.76 -5.72 -11.38
CA ARG A 337 19.97 -6.28 -12.72
C ARG A 337 20.54 -5.28 -13.70
N TRP A 338 21.28 -5.82 -14.67
CA TRP A 338 21.67 -5.11 -15.88
C TRP A 338 20.62 -5.32 -16.97
N ILE A 339 20.30 -4.27 -17.72
CA ILE A 339 19.40 -4.32 -18.86
C ILE A 339 20.12 -3.74 -20.08
N LYS A 340 20.25 -4.54 -21.14
CA LYS A 340 20.75 -4.08 -22.43
C LYS A 340 19.75 -3.09 -23.04
N LEU A 341 20.26 -2.00 -23.59
CA LEU A 341 19.53 -0.96 -24.25
C LEU A 341 19.85 -0.97 -25.77
N PRO A 342 18.86 -0.72 -26.64
CA PRO A 342 19.09 -0.46 -28.06
C PRO A 342 19.97 0.77 -28.27
N SER A 343 20.66 0.82 -29.44
CA SER A 343 21.50 1.95 -29.86
C SER A 343 20.74 3.28 -29.87
N GLU A 344 19.50 3.25 -30.33
CA GLU A 344 18.62 4.41 -30.40
C GLU A 344 18.29 4.96 -29.00
N THR A 345 18.07 4.07 -28.02
CA THR A 345 17.86 4.48 -26.63
C THR A 345 19.13 5.06 -26.03
N MET A 346 20.30 4.50 -26.35
CA MET A 346 21.58 5.07 -25.90
C MET A 346 21.83 6.47 -26.48
N ALA A 347 21.58 6.66 -27.78
CA ALA A 347 21.69 7.96 -28.43
C ALA A 347 20.73 8.99 -27.80
N LEU A 348 19.48 8.59 -27.51
CA LEU A 348 18.51 9.44 -26.83
C LEU A 348 18.95 9.80 -25.40
N LEU A 349 19.58 8.88 -24.67
CA LEU A 349 20.12 9.18 -23.33
C LEU A 349 21.30 10.14 -23.41
N GLU A 350 22.14 10.06 -24.44
CA GLU A 350 23.25 11.01 -24.68
C GLU A 350 22.70 12.41 -25.00
N GLU A 351 21.69 12.52 -25.89
CA GLU A 351 21.00 13.75 -26.19
C GLU A 351 20.39 14.38 -24.92
N TYR A 352 19.71 13.56 -24.11
CA TYR A 352 19.10 14.01 -22.87
C TYR A 352 20.15 14.47 -21.84
N ARG A 353 21.29 13.80 -21.77
CA ARG A 353 22.39 14.19 -20.89
C ARG A 353 22.95 15.55 -21.29
N ASN A 354 23.21 15.75 -22.59
CA ASN A 354 23.69 17.03 -23.12
C ASN A 354 22.71 18.17 -22.80
N TRP A 355 21.40 17.92 -23.03
CA TRP A 355 20.36 18.89 -22.66
C TRP A 355 20.36 19.18 -21.16
N GLN A 356 20.52 18.17 -20.30
CA GLN A 356 20.54 18.36 -18.85
C GLN A 356 21.79 19.13 -18.41
N ASP A 357 22.94 18.91 -19.03
CA ASP A 357 24.19 19.64 -18.74
C ASP A 357 24.06 21.13 -19.12
N GLU A 358 23.46 21.44 -20.26
CA GLU A 358 23.13 22.82 -20.66
C GLU A 358 22.15 23.47 -19.67
N TYR A 359 21.10 22.74 -19.31
CA TYR A 359 20.10 23.20 -18.34
C TYR A 359 20.70 23.47 -16.96
N LYS A 360 21.64 22.63 -16.53
CA LYS A 360 22.41 22.79 -15.30
C LYS A 360 23.26 24.07 -15.32
N VAL A 361 23.94 24.34 -16.43
CA VAL A 361 24.70 25.60 -16.61
C VAL A 361 23.80 26.82 -16.46
N ALA A 362 22.60 26.77 -17.01
CA ALA A 362 21.64 27.89 -16.91
C ALA A 362 21.18 28.18 -15.48
N TRP A 363 21.12 27.16 -14.61
CA TRP A 363 20.78 27.32 -13.18
C TRP A 363 21.96 27.70 -12.30
N GLY A 364 23.20 27.43 -12.74
CA GLY A 364 24.43 27.76 -12.01
C GLY A 364 24.41 27.28 -10.56
N ASP A 365 24.74 28.16 -9.61
CA ASP A 365 24.80 27.84 -8.17
C ASP A 365 23.47 27.41 -7.55
N LYS A 366 22.36 27.61 -8.24
CA LYS A 366 21.04 27.15 -7.76
C LYS A 366 20.75 25.70 -8.09
N TRP A 367 21.63 25.04 -8.85
CA TRP A 367 21.50 23.63 -9.18
C TRP A 367 21.97 22.75 -8.02
N THR A 368 21.16 21.73 -7.69
CA THR A 368 21.53 20.71 -6.72
C THR A 368 22.03 19.47 -7.47
N GLU A 369 23.32 19.19 -7.41
CA GLU A 369 23.92 18.03 -8.07
C GLU A 369 23.61 16.73 -7.33
N THR A 370 23.04 15.76 -8.01
CA THR A 370 22.68 14.46 -7.44
C THR A 370 22.95 13.27 -8.38
N ASN A 371 23.55 13.51 -9.54
CA ASN A 371 23.85 12.49 -10.54
C ASN A 371 22.61 11.71 -11.05
N HIS A 372 21.37 12.13 -10.72
CA HIS A 372 20.16 11.47 -11.21
C HIS A 372 19.91 11.79 -12.69
N ILE A 373 19.43 10.76 -13.42
CA ILE A 373 18.97 10.93 -14.81
C ILE A 373 17.75 11.86 -14.81
N PHE A 374 16.77 11.62 -13.93
CA PHE A 374 15.56 12.44 -13.84
C PHE A 374 15.57 13.27 -12.56
N THR A 375 15.60 14.58 -12.71
CA THR A 375 15.72 15.55 -11.62
C THR A 375 14.50 16.47 -11.53
N LYS A 376 14.37 17.16 -10.40
CA LYS A 376 13.54 18.37 -10.29
C LYS A 376 14.10 19.48 -11.19
N GLU A 377 13.35 20.59 -11.31
CA GLU A 377 13.72 21.75 -12.09
C GLU A 377 15.11 22.31 -11.73
N LYS A 378 15.46 22.33 -10.45
CA LYS A 378 16.77 22.82 -9.94
C LYS A 378 17.72 21.68 -9.59
N GLY A 379 17.64 20.55 -10.24
CA GLY A 379 18.35 19.35 -9.83
C GLY A 379 17.66 18.66 -8.63
N GLY A 380 18.39 17.81 -7.94
CA GLY A 380 17.83 17.01 -6.85
C GLY A 380 16.89 15.88 -7.33
N PRO A 381 16.62 14.91 -6.45
CA PRO A 381 15.84 13.73 -6.82
C PRO A 381 14.38 14.07 -7.10
N LEU A 382 13.82 13.47 -8.14
CA LEU A 382 12.43 13.66 -8.55
C LEU A 382 11.49 13.00 -7.56
N HIS A 383 10.41 13.70 -7.14
CA HIS A 383 9.40 13.06 -6.31
C HIS A 383 8.68 11.96 -7.10
N PRO A 384 8.45 10.74 -6.54
CA PRO A 384 7.85 9.64 -7.30
C PRO A 384 6.51 9.94 -7.97
N THR A 385 5.67 10.81 -7.37
CA THR A 385 4.39 11.20 -7.98
C THR A 385 4.56 12.13 -9.17
N THR A 386 5.68 12.85 -9.29
CA THR A 386 5.95 13.73 -10.45
C THR A 386 6.05 12.92 -11.74
N ILE A 387 6.61 11.70 -11.68
CA ILE A 387 6.63 10.80 -12.84
C ILE A 387 5.21 10.50 -13.32
N ASN A 388 4.28 10.21 -12.42
CA ASN A 388 2.88 9.99 -12.79
C ASN A 388 2.25 11.24 -13.42
N ALA A 389 2.56 12.43 -12.89
CA ALA A 389 2.07 13.70 -13.43
C ALA A 389 2.62 13.97 -14.85
N LEU A 390 3.91 13.71 -15.07
CA LEU A 390 4.55 13.82 -16.38
C LEU A 390 3.91 12.89 -17.41
N LEU A 391 3.72 11.61 -17.05
CA LEU A 391 3.09 10.60 -17.90
C LEU A 391 1.62 10.93 -18.18
N LYS A 392 0.89 11.41 -17.17
CA LYS A 392 -0.49 11.85 -17.33
C LYS A 392 -0.58 13.04 -18.28
N GLY A 393 0.24 14.07 -18.09
CA GLY A 393 0.28 15.25 -18.97
C GLY A 393 0.67 14.89 -20.41
N PHE A 394 1.59 13.94 -20.62
CA PHE A 394 1.91 13.40 -21.93
C PHE A 394 0.69 12.74 -22.58
N ALA A 395 0.01 11.84 -21.85
CA ALA A 395 -1.17 11.17 -22.38
C ALA A 395 -2.31 12.14 -22.74
N GLU A 396 -2.55 13.16 -21.91
CA GLU A 396 -3.58 14.17 -22.15
C GLU A 396 -3.27 15.05 -23.36
N ARG A 397 -2.02 15.48 -23.55
CA ARG A 397 -1.62 16.30 -24.72
C ARG A 397 -1.80 15.59 -26.06
N HIS A 398 -1.62 14.27 -26.07
CA HIS A 398 -1.68 13.48 -27.30
C HIS A 398 -2.91 12.57 -27.40
N ASN A 399 -3.91 12.79 -26.53
CA ASN A 399 -5.15 11.99 -26.50
C ASN A 399 -4.87 10.47 -26.49
N LEU A 400 -3.91 10.05 -25.67
CA LEU A 400 -3.52 8.66 -25.51
C LEU A 400 -4.34 7.98 -24.39
N PRO A 401 -4.39 6.65 -24.34
CA PRO A 401 -4.97 5.93 -23.21
C PRO A 401 -4.32 6.32 -21.88
N HIS A 402 -4.98 5.99 -20.76
CA HIS A 402 -4.41 6.26 -19.43
C HIS A 402 -3.06 5.56 -19.25
N ILE A 403 -2.00 6.35 -19.15
CA ILE A 403 -0.62 5.89 -19.00
C ILE A 403 -0.21 5.91 -17.52
N ASN A 404 0.26 4.77 -17.04
CA ASN A 404 0.91 4.66 -15.76
C ASN A 404 2.16 3.75 -15.84
N PRO A 405 3.12 3.88 -14.92
CA PRO A 405 4.37 3.10 -14.97
C PRO A 405 4.18 1.58 -15.01
N HIS A 406 3.13 1.05 -14.39
CA HIS A 406 2.86 -0.38 -14.39
C HIS A 406 2.31 -0.88 -15.72
N ALA A 407 1.56 -0.04 -16.44
CA ALA A 407 1.07 -0.38 -17.79
C ALA A 407 2.24 -0.66 -18.74
N PHE A 408 3.28 0.18 -18.74
CA PHE A 408 4.49 -0.07 -19.55
C PHE A 408 5.15 -1.41 -19.23
N ARG A 409 5.26 -1.73 -17.94
CA ARG A 409 5.84 -3.00 -17.48
C ARG A 409 5.01 -4.20 -17.94
N HIS A 410 3.68 -4.10 -17.85
CA HIS A 410 2.78 -5.13 -18.34
C HIS A 410 2.85 -5.26 -19.86
N THR A 411 2.90 -4.14 -20.57
CA THR A 411 3.07 -4.12 -22.04
C THR A 411 4.37 -4.81 -22.46
N GLN A 412 5.51 -4.48 -21.82
CA GLN A 412 6.78 -5.12 -22.13
C GLN A 412 6.71 -6.63 -21.91
N ALA A 413 6.15 -7.08 -20.79
CA ALA A 413 5.99 -8.50 -20.53
C ALA A 413 5.08 -9.18 -21.57
N SER A 414 3.96 -8.53 -21.95
CA SER A 414 3.05 -9.03 -22.99
C SER A 414 3.77 -9.16 -24.33
N ILE A 415 4.53 -8.13 -24.76
CA ILE A 415 5.32 -8.15 -25.98
C ILE A 415 6.30 -9.33 -25.98
N LEU A 416 7.01 -9.54 -24.86
CA LEU A 416 7.98 -10.63 -24.73
C LEU A 416 7.30 -12.02 -24.79
N PHE A 417 6.14 -12.18 -24.12
CA PHE A 417 5.35 -13.42 -24.21
C PHE A 417 4.84 -13.69 -25.63
N PHE A 418 4.32 -12.67 -26.33
CA PHE A 418 3.90 -12.80 -27.73
C PHE A 418 5.03 -13.21 -28.64
N ASN A 419 6.26 -12.75 -28.35
CA ASN A 419 7.48 -13.13 -29.07
C ASN A 419 8.12 -14.43 -28.55
N ARG A 420 7.40 -15.25 -27.78
CA ARG A 420 7.81 -16.58 -27.30
C ARG A 420 9.04 -16.58 -26.41
N ILE A 421 9.33 -15.47 -25.75
CA ILE A 421 10.38 -15.44 -24.72
C ILE A 421 9.87 -16.19 -23.48
N ASP A 422 10.70 -17.04 -22.90
CA ASP A 422 10.33 -17.86 -21.75
C ASP A 422 10.05 -17.02 -20.49
N ALA A 423 9.16 -17.54 -19.64
CA ALA A 423 8.71 -16.84 -18.43
C ALA A 423 9.85 -16.55 -17.42
N VAL A 424 10.90 -17.38 -17.41
CA VAL A 424 12.07 -17.19 -16.52
C VAL A 424 12.88 -15.99 -16.97
N SER A 425 13.15 -15.89 -18.28
CA SER A 425 13.86 -14.75 -18.88
C SER A 425 13.08 -13.44 -18.71
N ILE A 426 11.76 -13.46 -18.92
CA ILE A 426 10.89 -12.31 -18.66
C ILE A 426 10.92 -11.92 -17.19
N SER A 427 10.76 -12.87 -16.27
CA SER A 427 10.80 -12.66 -14.82
C SER A 427 12.12 -12.03 -14.38
N ARG A 428 13.24 -12.54 -14.90
CA ARG A 428 14.59 -12.04 -14.60
C ARG A 428 14.78 -10.61 -15.13
N ARG A 429 14.36 -10.31 -16.37
CA ARG A 429 14.44 -8.99 -16.96
C ARG A 429 13.60 -7.97 -16.18
N LEU A 430 12.40 -8.35 -15.76
CA LEU A 430 11.53 -7.51 -14.95
C LEU A 430 11.95 -7.40 -13.47
N GLY A 431 12.79 -8.30 -12.97
CA GLY A 431 13.21 -8.35 -11.57
C GLY A 431 12.07 -8.78 -10.66
N HIS A 432 11.32 -9.82 -11.04
CA HIS A 432 10.37 -10.50 -10.16
C HIS A 432 11.10 -11.46 -9.24
N ALA A 433 10.73 -11.48 -7.95
CA ALA A 433 11.31 -12.40 -6.98
C ALA A 433 10.95 -13.86 -7.29
N ASN A 434 9.75 -14.09 -7.83
CA ASN A 434 9.22 -15.40 -8.18
C ASN A 434 8.69 -15.36 -9.62
N VAL A 435 8.96 -16.42 -10.37
CA VAL A 435 8.47 -16.59 -11.74
C VAL A 435 6.94 -16.69 -11.77
N SER A 436 6.33 -17.25 -10.70
CA SER A 436 4.87 -17.33 -10.55
C SER A 436 4.20 -15.96 -10.68
N THR A 437 4.84 -14.88 -10.19
CA THR A 437 4.31 -13.52 -10.38
C THR A 437 4.15 -13.17 -11.86
N THR A 438 5.08 -13.63 -12.71
CA THR A 438 5.00 -13.41 -14.15
C THR A 438 3.94 -14.30 -14.78
N THR A 439 3.89 -15.58 -14.46
CA THR A 439 2.92 -16.52 -15.03
C THR A 439 1.48 -16.23 -14.59
N ASP A 440 1.27 -15.87 -13.33
CA ASP A 440 -0.08 -15.56 -12.80
C ASP A 440 -0.70 -14.32 -13.43
N ILE A 441 0.12 -13.28 -13.67
CA ILE A 441 -0.34 -12.03 -14.30
C ILE A 441 -0.67 -12.26 -15.79
N TYR A 442 0.14 -13.08 -16.48
CA TYR A 442 0.04 -13.27 -17.93
C TYR A 442 -0.54 -14.62 -18.35
N SER A 443 -1.16 -15.34 -17.41
CA SER A 443 -1.81 -16.65 -17.66
C SER A 443 -2.87 -16.60 -18.77
N HIS A 444 -3.55 -15.47 -18.95
CA HIS A 444 -4.53 -15.28 -20.02
C HIS A 444 -3.88 -15.26 -21.41
N ILE A 445 -2.70 -14.65 -21.56
CA ILE A 445 -1.94 -14.65 -22.83
C ILE A 445 -1.43 -16.06 -23.14
N ILE A 446 -0.98 -16.79 -22.11
CA ILE A 446 -0.53 -18.17 -22.24
C ILE A 446 -1.70 -19.09 -22.73
N LYS A 447 -2.90 -18.89 -22.21
CA LYS A 447 -4.10 -19.64 -22.65
C LYS A 447 -4.47 -19.39 -24.12
N GLN A 448 -4.35 -18.17 -24.62
CA GLN A 448 -4.59 -17.86 -26.04
C GLN A 448 -3.59 -18.52 -26.98
N SER A 449 -2.45 -19.01 -26.46
CA SER A 449 -1.47 -19.75 -27.26
C SER A 449 -1.74 -21.24 -27.37
N GLU A 450 -2.82 -21.76 -26.76
CA GLU A 450 -3.13 -23.22 -26.75
C GLU A 450 -3.47 -23.75 -28.15
N GLU A 451 -4.15 -22.97 -28.99
CA GLU A 451 -4.37 -23.29 -30.40
C GLU A 451 -3.02 -23.42 -31.15
N ARG A 452 -2.08 -22.52 -30.91
CA ARG A 452 -0.75 -22.55 -31.51
C ARG A 452 0.11 -23.71 -31.00
N VAL A 453 -0.10 -24.15 -29.77
CA VAL A 453 0.56 -25.35 -29.21
C VAL A 453 0.08 -26.59 -29.97
N ASN A 454 -1.21 -26.69 -30.22
CA ASN A 454 -1.79 -27.78 -31.03
C ASN A 454 -1.25 -27.77 -32.45
N ASP A 455 -1.17 -26.60 -33.10
CA ASP A 455 -0.59 -26.48 -34.45
C ASP A 455 0.89 -26.90 -34.47
N CYS A 456 1.67 -26.50 -33.47
CA CYS A 456 3.08 -26.87 -33.36
C CYS A 456 3.26 -28.39 -33.14
N ILE A 457 2.42 -29.03 -32.35
CA ILE A 457 2.41 -30.48 -32.14
C ILE A 457 1.97 -31.18 -33.44
N ALA A 458 0.91 -30.70 -34.08
CA ALA A 458 0.44 -31.22 -35.34
C ALA A 458 1.49 -31.15 -36.44
N ASP A 459 2.19 -30.04 -36.55
CA ASP A 459 3.29 -29.85 -37.51
C ASP A 459 4.45 -30.83 -37.29
N VAL A 460 4.73 -31.19 -36.06
CA VAL A 460 5.82 -32.15 -35.75
C VAL A 460 5.34 -33.60 -35.88
N VAL A 461 4.17 -33.90 -35.34
CA VAL A 461 3.67 -35.27 -35.23
C VAL A 461 3.01 -35.74 -36.53
N LEU A 462 2.33 -34.84 -37.25
CA LEU A 462 1.61 -35.16 -38.49
C LEU A 462 2.42 -34.90 -39.76
N ARG A 463 3.71 -34.51 -39.68
CA ARG A 463 4.60 -34.52 -40.83
C ARG A 463 4.82 -35.95 -41.24
N SER A 464 4.06 -36.37 -42.26
CA SER A 464 4.29 -37.66 -42.96
C SER A 464 5.75 -37.72 -43.41
N PRO A 465 6.47 -38.81 -43.18
CA PRO A 465 7.82 -38.99 -43.74
C PRO A 465 7.70 -38.92 -45.26
N LYS A 466 8.33 -37.95 -45.90
CA LYS A 466 8.51 -37.94 -47.35
C LYS A 466 9.15 -39.25 -47.73
N VAL A 467 8.36 -40.17 -48.28
CA VAL A 467 8.86 -41.40 -48.95
C VAL A 467 9.83 -40.90 -50.01
N LYS A 468 11.13 -41.16 -49.80
CA LYS A 468 12.12 -41.06 -50.85
C LYS A 468 11.70 -42.10 -51.89
N ALA A 469 11.11 -41.66 -52.99
CA ALA A 469 10.99 -42.46 -54.18
C ALA A 469 12.43 -42.85 -54.60
N ALA A 470 12.78 -44.09 -54.37
CA ALA A 470 13.95 -44.68 -54.94
C ALA A 470 13.64 -44.82 -56.44
N ASN A 471 14.25 -43.96 -57.26
CA ASN A 471 14.39 -44.20 -58.66
C ASN A 471 15.43 -45.31 -58.85
N GLY A 472 14.97 -46.48 -59.32
CA GLY A 472 15.80 -47.49 -59.89
C GLY A 472 16.27 -47.13 -61.31
#